data_bbd26e25d2ebba192326098e35557262
#
_entry.id   bbd26e25d2ebba192326098e35557262
#
_cell.length_a   1.000
_cell.length_b   1.000
_cell.length_c   1.000
_cell.angle_alpha   90.00
_cell.angle_beta   90.00
_cell.angle_gamma   90.00
#
_symmetry.space_group_name_H-M   'P 1'
#
loop_
_entity.id
_entity.type
_entity.pdbx_description
1 polymer ?
#
loop_
_entity_poly.entity_id
_entity_poly.type
_entity_poly.pdbx_seq_one_letter_code
_entity_poly.pdbx_strand_id
1 'polypeptide(L)'
;ADILVGAIVKRAAFGRPDGVAIVAEGVCLAIDPDELASLGLVERDEHGHIRLSELDLGRVLQGEVTRRLAAVGHETTVVAKNLGYELRSAPPIPIDLEYTRDLGYCGARFLIQGGSGAMVSMQQGRFVPIPFEQLMDADTGRMRVRLVDINSARYAIARRYMIRIRKDD
;
A
#
# COMPACT_ATOMS: atom_id res chain seq x y z
N ALA A 1 4.67 9.62 -9.89
CA ALA A 1 3.69 10.28 -10.77
C ALA A 1 3.80 9.78 -12.21
N ASP A 2 4.98 9.66 -12.81
CA ASP A 2 5.18 9.31 -14.23
C ASP A 2 4.52 7.99 -14.66
N ILE A 3 4.61 6.97 -13.82
CA ILE A 3 3.94 5.68 -14.08
C ILE A 3 2.42 5.87 -14.20
N LEU A 4 1.82 6.71 -13.37
CA LEU A 4 0.39 6.98 -13.42
C LEU A 4 0.01 7.79 -14.65
N VAL A 5 0.77 8.83 -14.95
CA VAL A 5 0.59 9.64 -16.17
C VAL A 5 0.67 8.76 -17.41
N GLY A 6 1.75 7.97 -17.54
CA GLY A 6 1.90 7.05 -18.66
C GLY A 6 0.79 6.02 -18.76
N ALA A 7 0.31 5.48 -17.63
CA ALA A 7 -0.82 4.55 -17.61
C ALA A 7 -2.11 5.22 -18.09
N ILE A 8 -2.41 6.45 -17.67
CA ILE A 8 -3.60 7.20 -18.08
C ILE A 8 -3.56 7.47 -19.58
N VAL A 9 -2.47 8.01 -20.09
CA VAL A 9 -2.32 8.32 -21.52
C VAL A 9 -2.44 7.07 -22.37
N LYS A 10 -1.77 5.98 -21.99
CA LYS A 10 -1.85 4.70 -22.71
C LYS A 10 -3.26 4.12 -22.68
N ARG A 11 -3.96 4.17 -21.54
CA ARG A 11 -5.35 3.71 -21.45
C ARG A 11 -6.28 4.52 -22.35
N ALA A 12 -6.14 5.83 -22.36
CA ALA A 12 -6.91 6.72 -23.23
C ALA A 12 -6.69 6.39 -24.71
N ALA A 13 -5.46 6.13 -25.12
CA ALA A 13 -5.12 5.71 -26.50
C ALA A 13 -5.79 4.38 -26.90
N PHE A 14 -6.09 3.50 -25.94
CA PHE A 14 -6.85 2.27 -26.15
C PHE A 14 -8.38 2.41 -25.97
N GLY A 15 -8.91 3.65 -25.93
CA GLY A 15 -10.33 3.91 -25.72
C GLY A 15 -10.82 3.55 -24.29
N ARG A 16 -9.93 3.54 -23.31
CA ARG A 16 -10.23 3.27 -21.89
C ARG A 16 -9.93 4.52 -21.05
N PRO A 17 -10.81 5.51 -21.01
CA PRO A 17 -10.56 6.79 -20.33
C PRO A 17 -10.57 6.68 -18.79
N ASP A 18 -11.18 5.65 -18.25
CA ASP A 18 -11.30 5.39 -16.82
C ASP A 18 -10.17 4.49 -16.31
N GLY A 19 -9.84 4.61 -15.03
CA GLY A 19 -8.85 3.76 -14.38
C GLY A 19 -8.80 3.95 -12.88
N VAL A 20 -8.25 2.96 -12.19
CA VAL A 20 -8.02 3.00 -10.75
C VAL A 20 -6.57 2.62 -10.48
N ALA A 21 -5.92 3.40 -9.61
CA ALA A 21 -4.62 3.07 -9.06
C ALA A 21 -4.74 2.93 -7.54
N ILE A 22 -4.24 1.83 -7.01
CA ILE A 22 -4.16 1.61 -5.55
C ILE A 22 -2.72 1.81 -5.14
N VAL A 23 -2.51 2.74 -4.21
CA VAL A 23 -1.18 3.11 -3.70
C VAL A 23 -1.15 2.83 -2.20
N ALA A 24 -0.16 2.06 -1.76
CA ALA A 24 0.04 1.83 -0.33
C ALA A 24 0.65 3.08 0.33
N GLU A 25 0.21 3.40 1.54
CA GLU A 25 0.72 4.56 2.30
C GLU A 25 2.24 4.46 2.57
N GLY A 26 2.76 3.24 2.71
CA GLY A 26 4.20 3.00 2.91
C GLY A 26 5.09 3.50 1.78
N VAL A 27 4.55 3.86 0.62
CA VAL A 27 5.31 4.51 -0.47
C VAL A 27 5.92 5.83 0.00
N CYS A 28 5.28 6.56 0.93
CA CYS A 28 5.83 7.78 1.51
C CYS A 28 7.21 7.56 2.17
N LEU A 29 7.44 6.39 2.75
CA LEU A 29 8.72 6.05 3.39
C LEU A 29 9.86 5.86 2.39
N ALA A 30 9.56 5.66 1.12
CA ALA A 30 10.52 5.47 0.05
C ALA A 30 10.77 6.74 -0.78
N ILE A 31 10.08 7.83 -0.49
CA ILE A 31 10.26 9.13 -1.14
C ILE A 31 11.25 9.95 -0.32
N ASP A 32 12.16 10.64 -1.02
CA ASP A 32 13.11 11.54 -0.37
C ASP A 32 12.35 12.65 0.40
N PRO A 33 12.66 12.85 1.70
CA PRO A 33 12.02 13.88 2.52
C PRO A 33 12.12 15.30 1.95
N ASP A 34 13.22 15.62 1.29
CA ASP A 34 13.41 16.94 0.69
C ASP A 34 12.55 17.10 -0.58
N GLU A 35 12.35 16.01 -1.34
CA GLU A 35 11.41 16.01 -2.46
C GLU A 35 9.97 16.24 -1.96
N LEU A 36 9.57 15.57 -0.88
CA LEU A 36 8.24 15.78 -0.25
C LEU A 36 8.07 17.21 0.27
N ALA A 37 9.11 17.77 0.89
CA ALA A 37 9.09 19.14 1.39
C ALA A 37 8.97 20.17 0.24
N SER A 38 9.63 19.92 -0.89
CA SER A 38 9.56 20.80 -2.09
C SER A 38 8.15 20.89 -2.69
N LEU A 39 7.32 19.86 -2.47
CA LEU A 39 5.93 19.82 -2.92
C LEU A 39 4.98 20.65 -2.04
N GLY A 40 5.48 21.28 -0.96
CA GLY A 40 4.72 22.17 -0.08
C GLY A 40 3.66 21.48 0.78
N LEU A 41 3.77 20.17 0.94
CA LEU A 41 2.72 19.30 1.49
C LEU A 41 3.11 18.68 2.84
N VAL A 42 4.24 19.08 3.38
CA VAL A 42 4.77 18.51 4.60
C VAL A 42 4.86 19.54 5.70
N GLU A 43 4.12 19.32 6.76
CA GLU A 43 4.33 20.07 8.00
C GLU A 43 5.56 19.48 8.72
N ARG A 44 6.42 20.36 9.20
CA ARG A 44 7.55 19.99 10.06
C ARG A 44 7.11 20.13 11.51
N ASP A 45 7.51 19.19 12.35
CA ASP A 45 7.34 19.32 13.78
C ASP A 45 8.23 20.41 14.37
N GLU A 46 8.10 20.69 15.67
CA GLU A 46 8.89 21.70 16.39
C GLU A 46 10.42 21.42 16.34
N HIS A 47 10.81 20.23 15.94
CA HIS A 47 12.20 19.79 15.79
C HIS A 47 12.66 19.71 14.33
N GLY A 48 11.82 20.17 13.38
CA GLY A 48 12.12 20.17 11.96
C GLY A 48 11.97 18.83 11.25
N HIS A 49 11.46 17.77 11.92
CA HIS A 49 11.21 16.47 11.30
C HIS A 49 9.90 16.48 10.54
N ILE A 50 9.91 15.81 9.40
CA ILE A 50 8.73 15.64 8.55
C ILE A 50 7.78 14.61 9.16
N ARG A 51 6.53 15.01 9.40
CA ARG A 51 5.47 14.11 9.87
C ARG A 51 4.86 13.35 8.70
N LEU A 52 5.55 12.29 8.24
CA LEU A 52 5.11 11.46 7.11
C LEU A 52 3.74 10.80 7.33
N SER A 53 3.33 10.58 8.58
CA SER A 53 2.03 10.01 8.92
C SER A 53 0.84 10.94 8.64
N GLU A 54 1.10 12.23 8.49
CA GLU A 54 0.07 13.26 8.22
C GLU A 54 0.02 13.62 6.72
N LEU A 55 0.91 13.06 5.91
CA LEU A 55 0.96 13.33 4.48
C LEU A 55 -0.22 12.66 3.76
N ASP A 56 -1.06 13.45 3.14
CA ASP A 56 -2.08 12.97 2.21
C ASP A 56 -1.44 12.64 0.84
N LEU A 57 -0.82 11.45 0.76
CA LEU A 57 -0.18 10.96 -0.46
C LEU A 57 -1.13 10.96 -1.66
N GLY A 58 -2.42 10.71 -1.42
CA GLY A 58 -3.43 10.73 -2.48
C GLY A 58 -3.53 12.11 -3.12
N ARG A 59 -3.61 13.17 -2.31
CA ARG A 59 -3.64 14.57 -2.79
C ARG A 59 -2.37 14.99 -3.50
N VAL A 60 -1.22 14.58 -2.97
CA VAL A 60 0.08 14.84 -3.60
C VAL A 60 0.11 14.25 -5.00
N LEU A 61 -0.21 12.97 -5.11
CA LEU A 61 -0.24 12.29 -6.40
C LEU A 61 -1.29 12.86 -7.34
N GLN A 62 -2.48 13.22 -6.85
CA GLN A 62 -3.52 13.85 -7.64
C GLN A 62 -3.02 15.15 -8.26
N GLY A 63 -2.44 16.04 -7.46
CA GLY A 63 -1.92 17.34 -7.94
C GLY A 63 -0.81 17.16 -8.97
N GLU A 64 0.17 16.33 -8.69
CA GLU A 64 1.31 16.11 -9.56
C GLU A 64 0.93 15.39 -10.88
N VAL A 65 0.05 14.40 -10.81
CA VAL A 65 -0.46 13.71 -12.01
C VAL A 65 -1.27 14.66 -12.88
N THR A 66 -2.17 15.46 -12.29
CA THR A 66 -2.97 16.46 -13.03
C THR A 66 -2.07 17.49 -13.71
N ARG A 67 -1.08 18.00 -13.01
CA ARG A 67 -0.12 18.95 -13.57
C ARG A 67 0.65 18.40 -14.77
N ARG A 68 1.13 17.15 -14.66
CA ARG A 68 1.89 16.49 -15.73
C ARG A 68 1.01 16.10 -16.91
N LEU A 69 -0.23 15.71 -16.69
CA LEU A 69 -1.19 15.44 -17.76
C LEU A 69 -1.49 16.72 -18.55
N ALA A 70 -1.72 17.83 -17.87
CA ALA A 70 -1.91 19.12 -18.54
C ALA A 70 -0.70 19.53 -19.40
N ALA A 71 0.52 19.27 -18.93
CA ALA A 71 1.74 19.56 -19.69
C ALA A 71 1.87 18.77 -21.00
N VAL A 72 1.21 17.61 -21.10
CA VAL A 72 1.16 16.81 -22.35
C VAL A 72 -0.16 16.99 -23.11
N GLY A 73 -0.97 17.98 -22.73
CA GLY A 73 -2.23 18.30 -23.41
C GLY A 73 -3.34 17.27 -23.17
N HIS A 74 -3.25 16.48 -22.11
CA HIS A 74 -4.26 15.50 -21.75
C HIS A 74 -5.06 15.96 -20.54
N GLU A 75 -6.33 16.30 -20.74
CA GLU A 75 -7.25 16.70 -19.67
C GLU A 75 -8.08 15.51 -19.21
N THR A 76 -8.02 15.24 -17.90
CA THR A 76 -8.86 14.23 -17.26
C THR A 76 -9.04 14.56 -15.78
N THR A 77 -10.12 14.05 -15.20
CA THR A 77 -10.38 14.23 -13.77
C THR A 77 -9.65 13.15 -12.98
N VAL A 78 -8.75 13.57 -12.09
CA VAL A 78 -8.06 12.69 -11.15
C VAL A 78 -8.66 12.92 -9.76
N VAL A 79 -9.14 11.85 -9.14
CA VAL A 79 -9.73 11.90 -7.79
C VAL A 79 -8.89 11.07 -6.84
N ALA A 80 -8.45 11.67 -5.75
CA ALA A 80 -7.81 10.97 -4.65
C ALA A 80 -8.86 10.57 -3.61
N LYS A 81 -8.79 9.32 -3.14
CA LYS A 81 -9.63 8.81 -2.06
C LYS A 81 -8.81 7.91 -1.15
N ASN A 82 -8.80 8.23 0.14
CA ASN A 82 -8.21 7.37 1.15
C ASN A 82 -9.19 6.24 1.48
N LEU A 83 -8.70 5.01 1.39
CA LEU A 83 -9.46 3.82 1.74
C LEU A 83 -9.10 3.40 3.17
N GLY A 84 -10.10 3.26 4.01
CA GLY A 84 -9.92 2.86 5.40
C GLY A 84 -11.14 2.09 5.89
N TYR A 85 -12.10 2.82 6.43
CA TYR A 85 -13.31 2.22 6.99
C TYR A 85 -14.13 1.42 5.98
N GLU A 86 -14.15 1.81 4.72
CA GLU A 86 -14.86 1.11 3.66
C GLU A 86 -14.39 -0.34 3.51
N LEU A 87 -13.06 -0.57 3.64
CA LEU A 87 -12.49 -1.91 3.57
C LEU A 87 -12.68 -2.70 4.86
N ARG A 88 -12.59 -2.02 6.02
CA ARG A 88 -12.71 -2.67 7.33
C ARG A 88 -14.15 -2.98 7.72
N SER A 89 -15.12 -2.26 7.18
CA SER A 89 -16.55 -2.39 7.49
C SER A 89 -17.31 -3.20 6.45
N ALA A 90 -16.66 -3.68 5.40
CA ALA A 90 -17.29 -4.53 4.41
C ALA A 90 -17.72 -5.86 5.06
N PRO A 91 -18.88 -6.42 4.66
CA PRO A 91 -19.29 -7.75 5.11
C PRO A 91 -18.20 -8.80 4.78
N PRO A 92 -17.89 -9.71 5.71
CA PRO A 92 -16.91 -10.75 5.46
C PRO A 92 -17.38 -11.71 4.36
N ILE A 93 -16.46 -12.14 3.52
CA ILE A 93 -16.68 -13.22 2.57
C ILE A 93 -16.35 -14.59 3.20
N PRO A 94 -16.77 -15.72 2.59
CA PRO A 94 -16.54 -17.05 3.18
C PRO A 94 -15.12 -17.35 3.62
N ILE A 95 -14.12 -16.91 2.86
CA ILE A 95 -12.71 -17.10 3.23
C ILE A 95 -12.31 -16.30 4.48
N ASP A 96 -12.90 -15.12 4.69
CA ASP A 96 -12.64 -14.33 5.90
C ASP A 96 -13.22 -15.03 7.13
N LEU A 97 -14.42 -15.60 6.99
CA LEU A 97 -15.09 -16.34 8.06
C LEU A 97 -14.29 -17.58 8.48
N GLU A 98 -13.79 -18.34 7.51
CA GLU A 98 -12.93 -19.49 7.78
C GLU A 98 -11.63 -19.05 8.44
N TYR A 99 -10.93 -18.10 7.85
CA TYR A 99 -9.63 -17.64 8.30
C TYR A 99 -9.68 -17.04 9.72
N THR A 100 -10.67 -16.21 10.02
CA THR A 100 -10.82 -15.58 11.35
C THR A 100 -11.21 -16.59 12.41
N ARG A 101 -12.07 -17.57 12.09
CA ARG A 101 -12.39 -18.69 12.98
C ARG A 101 -11.15 -19.50 13.32
N ASP A 102 -10.33 -19.84 12.33
CA ASP A 102 -9.13 -20.64 12.51
C ASP A 102 -8.09 -19.87 13.35
N LEU A 103 -7.91 -18.56 13.07
CA LEU A 103 -7.06 -17.69 13.91
C LEU A 103 -7.56 -17.64 15.36
N GLY A 104 -8.86 -17.46 15.58
CA GLY A 104 -9.46 -17.40 16.90
C GLY A 104 -9.27 -18.71 17.69
N TYR A 105 -9.56 -19.84 17.05
CA TYR A 105 -9.36 -21.15 17.67
C TYR A 105 -7.89 -21.42 18.01
N CYS A 106 -6.99 -21.21 17.07
CA CYS A 106 -5.56 -21.42 17.26
C CYS A 106 -4.97 -20.47 18.32
N GLY A 107 -5.40 -19.21 18.33
CA GLY A 107 -4.96 -18.22 19.32
C GLY A 107 -5.40 -18.59 20.74
N ALA A 108 -6.67 -18.94 20.92
CA ALA A 108 -7.19 -19.39 22.22
C ALA A 108 -6.45 -20.64 22.70
N ARG A 109 -6.28 -21.62 21.84
CA ARG A 109 -5.55 -22.86 22.18
C ARG A 109 -4.09 -22.58 22.53
N PHE A 110 -3.42 -21.69 21.80
CA PHE A 110 -2.04 -21.30 22.08
C PHE A 110 -1.90 -20.69 23.48
N LEU A 111 -2.81 -19.79 23.86
CA LEU A 111 -2.81 -19.18 25.21
C LEU A 111 -3.10 -20.20 26.30
N ILE A 112 -4.09 -21.10 26.11
CA ILE A 112 -4.42 -22.16 27.08
C ILE A 112 -3.24 -23.11 27.28
N GLN A 113 -2.44 -23.33 26.26
CA GLN A 113 -1.22 -24.16 26.35
C GLN A 113 -0.01 -23.42 26.93
N GLY A 114 -0.19 -22.19 27.43
CA GLY A 114 0.86 -21.39 28.04
C GLY A 114 1.69 -20.57 27.06
N GLY A 115 1.29 -20.52 25.79
CA GLY A 115 1.93 -19.68 24.78
C GLY A 115 1.71 -18.19 25.04
N SER A 116 2.71 -17.37 24.73
CA SER A 116 2.66 -15.91 24.86
C SER A 116 3.66 -15.24 23.91
N GLY A 117 3.62 -13.91 23.81
CA GLY A 117 4.62 -13.12 23.11
C GLY A 117 4.72 -13.38 21.60
N ALA A 118 3.64 -13.80 20.94
CA ALA A 118 3.64 -14.10 19.53
C ALA A 118 2.39 -13.57 18.82
N MET A 119 2.54 -13.25 17.56
CA MET A 119 1.44 -13.00 16.63
C MET A 119 0.87 -14.33 16.14
N VAL A 120 -0.44 -14.49 16.24
CA VAL A 120 -1.16 -15.65 15.69
C VAL A 120 -1.19 -15.55 14.17
N SER A 121 -0.78 -16.62 13.49
CA SER A 121 -0.73 -16.66 12.03
C SER A 121 -1.12 -18.04 11.51
N MET A 122 -1.81 -18.05 10.37
CA MET A 122 -2.09 -19.25 9.58
C MET A 122 -1.26 -19.20 8.30
N GLN A 123 -0.37 -20.18 8.09
CA GLN A 123 0.48 -20.25 6.92
C GLN A 123 0.29 -21.60 6.23
N GLN A 124 -0.18 -21.58 4.99
CA GLN A 124 -0.44 -22.80 4.21
C GLN A 124 -1.34 -23.81 4.95
N GLY A 125 -2.38 -23.30 5.63
CA GLY A 125 -3.31 -24.13 6.41
C GLY A 125 -2.76 -24.65 7.75
N ARG A 126 -1.61 -24.17 8.19
CA ARG A 126 -0.99 -24.54 9.48
C ARG A 126 -0.91 -23.33 10.41
N PHE A 127 -1.15 -23.59 11.67
CA PHE A 127 -0.92 -22.60 12.71
C PHE A 127 0.59 -22.38 12.91
N VAL A 128 1.03 -21.13 12.74
CA VAL A 128 2.42 -20.72 12.94
C VAL A 128 2.44 -19.47 13.83
N PRO A 129 2.71 -19.61 15.14
CA PRO A 129 2.92 -18.46 15.99
C PRO A 129 4.25 -17.79 15.63
N ILE A 130 4.23 -16.49 15.41
CA ILE A 130 5.43 -15.69 15.07
C ILE A 130 5.80 -14.88 16.31
N PRO A 131 6.93 -15.17 16.98
CA PRO A 131 7.41 -14.39 18.11
C PRO A 131 7.50 -12.89 17.79
N PHE A 132 7.14 -12.02 18.73
CA PHE A 132 7.16 -10.57 18.48
C PHE A 132 8.55 -10.05 18.13
N GLU A 133 9.61 -10.67 18.67
CA GLU A 133 10.98 -10.30 18.35
C GLU A 133 11.29 -10.47 16.84
N GLN A 134 10.66 -11.44 16.18
CA GLN A 134 10.82 -11.65 14.74
C GLN A 134 10.07 -10.63 13.89
N LEU A 135 9.10 -9.92 14.47
CA LEU A 135 8.35 -8.86 13.80
C LEU A 135 9.03 -7.50 13.92
N MET A 136 9.97 -7.38 14.87
CA MET A 136 10.66 -6.14 15.12
C MET A 136 11.91 -6.02 14.23
N ASP A 137 12.17 -4.82 13.80
CA ASP A 137 13.43 -4.46 13.18
C ASP A 137 14.45 -4.18 14.28
N ALA A 138 15.59 -4.86 14.24
CA ALA A 138 16.60 -4.80 15.29
C ALA A 138 17.27 -3.42 15.40
N ASP A 139 17.38 -2.70 14.29
CA ASP A 139 18.07 -1.42 14.23
C ASP A 139 17.18 -0.26 14.67
N THR A 140 15.89 -0.33 14.30
CA THR A 140 14.94 0.76 14.55
C THR A 140 14.01 0.51 15.75
N GLY A 141 13.94 -0.73 16.26
CA GLY A 141 13.00 -1.13 17.30
C GLY A 141 11.52 -1.02 16.90
N ARG A 142 11.24 -0.86 15.61
CA ARG A 142 9.89 -0.74 15.07
C ARG A 142 9.43 -2.04 14.42
N MET A 143 8.12 -2.22 14.32
CA MET A 143 7.55 -3.35 13.60
C MET A 143 7.95 -3.27 12.12
N ARG A 144 8.43 -4.40 11.57
CA ARG A 144 8.77 -4.51 10.14
C ARG A 144 7.53 -4.36 9.29
N VAL A 145 7.61 -3.49 8.31
CA VAL A 145 6.55 -3.33 7.29
C VAL A 145 6.65 -4.46 6.28
N ARG A 146 5.52 -5.08 5.98
CA ARG A 146 5.45 -6.11 4.95
C ARG A 146 5.48 -5.47 3.57
N LEU A 147 6.60 -5.61 2.88
CA LEU A 147 6.77 -5.12 1.52
C LEU A 147 6.23 -6.12 0.50
N VAL A 148 5.89 -5.59 -0.69
CA VAL A 148 5.56 -6.43 -1.85
C VAL A 148 6.82 -7.13 -2.34
N ASP A 149 6.78 -8.45 -2.44
CA ASP A 149 7.84 -9.22 -3.08
C ASP A 149 7.72 -9.12 -4.61
N ILE A 150 8.56 -8.27 -5.20
CA ILE A 150 8.59 -8.01 -6.65
C ILE A 150 9.10 -9.19 -7.48
N ASN A 151 9.68 -10.20 -6.85
CA ASN A 151 10.15 -11.43 -7.49
C ASN A 151 9.12 -12.56 -7.43
N SER A 152 8.02 -12.34 -6.71
CA SER A 152 6.96 -13.35 -6.57
C SER A 152 6.16 -13.56 -7.85
N ALA A 153 5.66 -14.77 -8.04
CA ALA A 153 4.72 -15.08 -9.13
C ALA A 153 3.46 -14.20 -9.07
N ARG A 154 2.97 -13.87 -7.86
CA ARG A 154 1.83 -12.95 -7.68
C ARG A 154 2.09 -11.58 -8.25
N TYR A 155 3.27 -11.03 -8.01
CA TYR A 155 3.64 -9.73 -8.57
C TYR A 155 3.77 -9.80 -10.09
N ALA A 156 4.39 -10.86 -10.63
CA ALA A 156 4.51 -11.06 -12.07
C ALA A 156 3.13 -11.14 -12.76
N ILE A 157 2.17 -11.85 -12.14
CA ILE A 157 0.78 -11.93 -12.62
C ILE A 157 0.10 -10.57 -12.55
N ALA A 158 0.12 -9.91 -11.39
CA ALA A 158 -0.50 -8.59 -11.23
C ALA A 158 0.03 -7.59 -12.25
N ARG A 159 1.32 -7.61 -12.50
CA ARG A 159 1.99 -6.75 -13.46
C ARG A 159 1.50 -6.93 -14.91
N ARG A 160 1.02 -8.11 -15.28
CA ARG A 160 0.44 -8.36 -16.61
C ARG A 160 -0.88 -7.61 -16.83
N TYR A 161 -1.63 -7.37 -15.79
CA TYR A 161 -2.91 -6.65 -15.86
C TYR A 161 -2.76 -5.13 -15.70
N MET A 162 -1.57 -4.66 -15.35
CA MET A 162 -1.29 -3.22 -15.26
C MET A 162 -1.05 -2.66 -16.66
N ILE A 163 -1.85 -1.67 -17.04
CA ILE A 163 -1.63 -0.89 -18.26
C ILE A 163 -0.66 0.23 -17.91
N ARG A 164 0.54 0.19 -18.48
CA ARG A 164 1.57 1.21 -18.28
C ARG A 164 2.48 1.26 -19.50
N ILE A 165 3.14 2.39 -19.73
CA ILE A 165 4.17 2.51 -20.73
C ILE A 165 5.34 1.58 -20.38
N ARG A 166 5.82 0.83 -21.34
CA ARG A 166 7.00 -0.03 -21.25
C ARG A 166 8.11 0.58 -22.11
N LYS A 167 9.34 0.11 -21.89
CA LYS A 167 10.50 0.57 -22.69
C LYS A 167 10.36 0.29 -24.18
N ASP A 168 9.51 -0.68 -24.54
CA ASP A 168 9.31 -1.17 -25.91
C ASP A 168 8.03 -0.57 -26.56
N ASP A 169 7.33 0.34 -25.86
CA ASP A 169 6.20 1.12 -26.39
C ASP A 169 6.75 2.44 -26.99
#